data_a3b126dfa083b68937045559aafa0608
#
_entry.id   a3b126dfa083b68937045559aafa0608
#
_cell.length_a   1.000
_cell.length_b   1.000
_cell.length_c   1.000
_cell.angle_alpha   90.00
_cell.angle_beta   90.00
_cell.angle_gamma   90.00
#
_symmetry.space_group_name_H-M   'P 1'
#
loop_
_entity.id
_entity.type
_entity.pdbx_description
1 polymer ?
#
loop_
_entity_poly.entity_id
_entity_poly.type
_entity_poly.pdbx_seq_one_letter_code
_entity_poly.pdbx_strand_id
1 'polypeptide(L)'
;NFPEATAVAGVATGAIAQGALVAEELAMPYAYVRPKPKDHGMKNQIEGELPEGSKVVVVEDLISTGGSSLKAVAALREAGFEVVGMVASYTYGFPVAEEAFKEANVQLVTLTDYQSVVEKALETGYINKEDVPMLDEWRKDPANWKK
;
A
#
# COMPACT_ATOMS: atom_id res chain seq x y z
N ASN A 1 12.37 -7.02 6.33
CA ASN A 1 11.65 -7.87 5.37
C ASN A 1 12.22 -7.75 3.96
N PHE A 2 12.84 -6.62 3.59
CA PHE A 2 13.40 -6.35 2.26
C PHE A 2 14.83 -5.79 2.38
N PRO A 3 15.79 -6.59 2.86
CA PRO A 3 17.15 -6.12 3.11
C PRO A 3 17.90 -5.75 1.82
N GLU A 4 17.45 -6.23 0.67
CA GLU A 4 17.99 -5.93 -0.64
C GLU A 4 17.51 -4.60 -1.24
N ALA A 5 16.54 -3.92 -0.61
CA ALA A 5 16.03 -2.65 -1.09
C ALA A 5 17.13 -1.58 -1.10
N THR A 6 17.20 -0.83 -2.18
CA THR A 6 18.15 0.29 -2.37
C THR A 6 17.46 1.63 -2.57
N ALA A 7 16.13 1.63 -2.68
CA ALA A 7 15.32 2.83 -2.87
C ALA A 7 13.90 2.63 -2.34
N VAL A 8 13.20 3.71 -2.08
CA VAL A 8 11.82 3.74 -1.57
C VAL A 8 10.92 4.46 -2.55
N ALA A 9 9.72 3.92 -2.78
CA ALA A 9 8.68 4.60 -3.54
C ALA A 9 7.37 4.66 -2.76
N GLY A 10 6.83 5.85 -2.52
CA GLY A 10 5.51 6.04 -1.90
C GLY A 10 4.37 5.98 -2.91
N VAL A 11 3.23 5.41 -2.56
CA VAL A 11 2.02 5.46 -3.39
C VAL A 11 1.26 6.75 -3.11
N ALA A 12 1.06 7.57 -4.12
CA ALA A 12 0.33 8.81 -3.96
C ALA A 12 -1.19 8.53 -3.79
N THR A 13 -1.87 9.25 -2.89
CA THR A 13 -1.38 10.44 -2.18
C THR A 13 -1.03 10.12 -0.72
N GLY A 14 -1.69 9.12 -0.11
CA GLY A 14 -1.62 8.83 1.32
C GLY A 14 -0.21 8.47 1.79
N ALA A 15 0.53 7.71 0.99
CA ALA A 15 1.86 7.26 1.40
C ALA A 15 3.03 8.14 0.92
N ILE A 16 2.76 9.33 0.34
CA ILE A 16 3.85 10.24 -0.05
C ILE A 16 4.71 10.61 1.16
N ALA A 17 4.09 11.12 2.22
CA ALA A 17 4.81 11.53 3.42
C ALA A 17 5.45 10.35 4.15
N GLN A 18 4.72 9.24 4.29
CA GLN A 18 5.22 8.03 4.95
C GLN A 18 6.45 7.47 4.22
N GLY A 19 6.37 7.36 2.88
CA GLY A 19 7.50 6.89 2.07
C GLY A 19 8.72 7.80 2.17
N ALA A 20 8.51 9.12 2.19
CA ALA A 20 9.59 10.09 2.35
C ALA A 20 10.29 9.95 3.71
N LEU A 21 9.52 9.78 4.80
CA LEU A 21 10.09 9.56 6.14
C LEU A 21 10.87 8.25 6.24
N VAL A 22 10.37 7.17 5.63
CA VAL A 22 11.07 5.88 5.56
C VAL A 22 12.37 6.02 4.77
N ALA A 23 12.34 6.71 3.64
CA ALA A 23 13.53 6.93 2.81
C ALA A 23 14.60 7.75 3.55
N GLU A 24 14.19 8.81 4.26
CA GLU A 24 15.06 9.65 5.07
C GLU A 24 15.72 8.84 6.18
N GLU A 25 14.96 8.06 6.95
CA GLU A 25 15.46 7.22 8.03
C GLU A 25 16.46 6.17 7.54
N LEU A 26 16.23 5.61 6.35
CA LEU A 26 17.09 4.61 5.74
C LEU A 26 18.22 5.20 4.89
N ALA A 27 18.28 6.52 4.74
CA ALA A 27 19.20 7.24 3.85
C ALA A 27 19.16 6.69 2.40
N MET A 28 17.94 6.42 1.88
CA MET A 28 17.70 5.87 0.55
C MET A 28 17.13 6.92 -0.42
N PRO A 29 17.42 6.80 -1.73
CA PRO A 29 16.69 7.54 -2.77
C PRO A 29 15.19 7.36 -2.67
N TYR A 30 14.44 8.42 -3.01
CA TYR A 30 13.00 8.46 -2.89
C TYR A 30 12.31 8.96 -4.15
N ALA A 31 11.19 8.31 -4.49
CA ALA A 31 10.20 8.81 -5.44
C ALA A 31 8.79 8.50 -4.94
N TYR A 32 7.77 9.09 -5.57
CA TYR A 32 6.39 8.64 -5.35
C TYR A 32 5.68 8.39 -6.68
N VAL A 33 4.70 7.49 -6.66
CA VAL A 33 3.98 7.07 -7.86
C VAL A 33 2.57 7.63 -7.82
N ARG A 34 2.20 8.42 -8.84
CA ARG A 34 0.88 9.01 -9.00
C ARG A 34 -0.12 7.98 -9.53
N PRO A 35 -1.42 8.11 -9.20
CA PRO A 35 -2.46 7.22 -9.70
C PRO A 35 -2.67 7.33 -11.22
N LYS A 36 -2.30 8.47 -11.82
CA LYS A 36 -2.35 8.73 -13.26
C LYS A 36 -1.15 9.57 -13.70
N PRO A 37 -0.69 9.42 -14.96
CA PRO A 37 0.29 10.33 -15.56
C PRO A 37 -0.20 11.78 -15.56
N LYS A 38 0.72 12.74 -15.68
CA LYS A 38 0.37 14.17 -15.89
C LYS A 38 -0.30 14.36 -17.25
N ASP A 39 -1.34 15.20 -17.29
CA ASP A 39 -2.04 15.53 -18.53
C ASP A 39 -1.19 16.40 -19.48
N HIS A 40 -0.22 17.14 -18.93
CA HIS A 40 0.67 18.05 -19.68
C HIS A 40 2.14 17.84 -19.31
N GLY A 41 3.03 17.91 -20.30
CA GLY A 41 4.47 17.71 -20.15
C GLY A 41 4.91 16.26 -20.35
N MET A 42 6.06 15.88 -19.78
CA MET A 42 6.48 14.48 -19.74
C MET A 42 5.44 13.70 -18.95
N LYS A 43 4.86 12.65 -19.58
CA LYS A 43 3.80 11.79 -19.00
C LYS A 43 4.35 10.91 -17.88
N ASN A 44 5.13 11.49 -16.97
CA ASN A 44 5.72 10.75 -15.86
C ASN A 44 4.67 10.49 -14.79
N GLN A 45 4.51 9.25 -14.46
CA GLN A 45 3.72 8.79 -13.33
C GLN A 45 4.56 8.73 -12.05
N ILE A 46 5.88 8.61 -12.19
CA ILE A 46 6.85 8.59 -11.10
C ILE A 46 7.44 9.98 -10.93
N GLU A 47 7.38 10.52 -9.72
CA GLU A 47 7.90 11.82 -9.35
C GLU A 47 9.04 11.64 -8.34
N GLY A 48 10.19 12.19 -8.63
CA GLY A 48 11.44 12.01 -7.91
C GLY A 48 12.48 11.35 -8.81
N GLU A 49 13.65 11.08 -8.25
CA GLU A 49 14.76 10.49 -8.97
C GLU A 49 15.24 9.22 -8.26
N LEU A 50 15.16 8.11 -8.97
CA LEU A 50 15.70 6.83 -8.52
C LEU A 50 16.88 6.45 -9.42
N PRO A 51 18.03 6.03 -8.86
CA PRO A 51 19.13 5.51 -9.65
C PRO A 51 18.72 4.33 -10.53
N GLU A 52 19.32 4.22 -11.73
CA GLU A 52 19.09 3.09 -12.60
C GLU A 52 19.45 1.77 -11.91
N GLY A 53 18.64 0.74 -12.12
CA GLY A 53 18.81 -0.56 -11.46
C GLY A 53 18.44 -0.61 -9.99
N SER A 54 17.78 0.42 -9.45
CA SER A 54 17.31 0.41 -8.07
C SER A 54 16.37 -0.75 -7.79
N LYS A 55 16.55 -1.35 -6.62
CA LYS A 55 15.63 -2.31 -6.00
C LYS A 55 14.69 -1.54 -5.07
N VAL A 56 13.43 -1.43 -5.48
CA VAL A 56 12.48 -0.52 -4.86
C VAL A 56 11.57 -1.27 -3.90
N VAL A 57 11.51 -0.83 -2.63
CA VAL A 57 10.43 -1.18 -1.72
C VAL A 57 9.34 -0.11 -1.82
N VAL A 58 8.10 -0.55 -2.01
CA VAL A 58 6.95 0.36 -2.12
C VAL A 58 6.33 0.56 -0.74
N VAL A 59 6.00 1.80 -0.41
CA VAL A 59 5.30 2.18 0.84
C VAL A 59 3.88 2.62 0.49
N GLU A 60 2.91 2.05 1.22
CA GLU A 60 1.49 2.35 1.06
C GLU A 60 0.87 2.69 2.43
N ASP A 61 -0.17 3.50 2.46
CA ASP A 61 -0.91 3.78 3.68
C ASP A 61 -1.92 2.68 4.01
N LEU A 62 -2.72 2.26 3.03
CA LEU A 62 -3.83 1.35 3.23
C LEU A 62 -4.03 0.43 2.02
N ILE A 63 -4.22 -0.86 2.29
CA ILE A 63 -4.65 -1.86 1.31
C ILE A 63 -6.13 -2.19 1.51
N SER A 64 -6.94 -1.84 0.52
CA SER A 64 -8.33 -2.31 0.38
C SER A 64 -8.39 -3.50 -0.58
N THR A 65 -8.62 -3.25 -1.87
CA THR A 65 -8.58 -4.30 -2.92
C THR A 65 -7.22 -4.46 -3.58
N GLY A 66 -6.26 -3.58 -3.27
CA GLY A 66 -4.91 -3.61 -3.82
C GLY A 66 -4.75 -3.00 -5.22
N GLY A 67 -5.85 -2.65 -5.90
CA GLY A 67 -5.79 -2.26 -7.31
C GLY A 67 -4.97 -0.99 -7.58
N SER A 68 -5.06 0.06 -6.75
CA SER A 68 -4.24 1.28 -6.90
C SER A 68 -2.78 1.02 -6.59
N SER A 69 -2.51 0.28 -5.53
CA SER A 69 -1.17 -0.07 -5.07
C SER A 69 -0.42 -0.91 -6.12
N LEU A 70 -1.09 -1.89 -6.72
CA LEU A 70 -0.50 -2.74 -7.77
C LEU A 70 -0.30 -1.99 -9.10
N LYS A 71 -1.10 -0.96 -9.40
CA LYS A 71 -0.81 -0.06 -10.53
C LYS A 71 0.48 0.73 -10.32
N ALA A 72 0.77 1.14 -9.09
CA ALA A 72 2.04 1.80 -8.78
C ALA A 72 3.24 0.85 -8.97
N VAL A 73 3.09 -0.42 -8.56
CA VAL A 73 4.10 -1.47 -8.82
C VAL A 73 4.32 -1.65 -10.32
N ALA A 74 3.24 -1.75 -11.11
CA ALA A 74 3.33 -1.89 -12.55
C ALA A 74 4.08 -0.71 -13.19
N ALA A 75 3.76 0.53 -12.80
CA ALA A 75 4.44 1.72 -13.30
C ALA A 75 5.95 1.74 -12.98
N LEU A 76 6.35 1.31 -11.79
CA LEU A 76 7.77 1.18 -11.43
C LEU A 76 8.47 0.12 -12.28
N ARG A 77 7.84 -1.05 -12.48
CA ARG A 77 8.39 -2.12 -13.33
C ARG A 77 8.49 -1.70 -14.80
N GLU A 78 7.49 -0.99 -15.33
CA GLU A 78 7.50 -0.42 -16.68
C GLU A 78 8.62 0.61 -16.86
N ALA A 79 8.97 1.34 -15.80
CA ALA A 79 10.10 2.26 -15.80
C ALA A 79 11.47 1.58 -15.63
N GLY A 80 11.51 0.24 -15.54
CA GLY A 80 12.74 -0.55 -15.48
C GLY A 80 13.27 -0.81 -14.06
N PHE A 81 12.49 -0.50 -13.02
CA PHE A 81 12.88 -0.78 -11.63
C PHE A 81 12.47 -2.19 -11.19
N GLU A 82 13.30 -2.81 -10.37
CA GLU A 82 12.96 -4.04 -9.66
C GLU A 82 12.14 -3.70 -8.41
N VAL A 83 10.89 -4.16 -8.34
CA VAL A 83 10.07 -4.00 -7.11
C VAL A 83 10.24 -5.24 -6.25
N VAL A 84 10.91 -5.09 -5.11
CA VAL A 84 11.22 -6.18 -4.17
C VAL A 84 10.05 -6.54 -3.26
N GLY A 85 9.13 -5.61 -3.03
CA GLY A 85 7.91 -5.84 -2.27
C GLY A 85 7.24 -4.54 -1.85
N MET A 86 6.23 -4.66 -1.01
CA MET A 86 5.43 -3.54 -0.49
C MET A 86 5.25 -3.65 1.01
N VAL A 87 5.36 -2.51 1.69
CA VAL A 87 4.99 -2.34 3.10
C VAL A 87 3.79 -1.40 3.16
N ALA A 88 2.71 -1.81 3.83
CA ALA A 88 1.57 -0.95 4.08
C ALA A 88 1.32 -0.78 5.58
N SER A 89 0.83 0.40 5.98
CA SER A 89 0.50 0.64 7.38
C SER A 89 -0.68 -0.21 7.83
N TYR A 90 -1.66 -0.40 6.95
CA TYR A 90 -2.91 -1.09 7.26
C TYR A 90 -3.45 -1.91 6.10
N THR A 91 -4.14 -3.02 6.41
CA THR A 91 -4.94 -3.77 5.44
C THR A 91 -6.32 -4.13 5.98
N TYR A 92 -7.34 -4.10 5.12
CA TYR A 92 -8.63 -4.71 5.43
C TYR A 92 -8.59 -6.25 5.38
N GLY A 93 -7.56 -6.84 4.77
CA GLY A 93 -7.40 -8.29 4.62
C GLY A 93 -8.51 -8.91 3.74
N PHE A 94 -8.91 -8.25 2.66
CA PHE A 94 -9.86 -8.81 1.73
C PHE A 94 -9.20 -9.89 0.86
N PRO A 95 -9.83 -11.05 0.65
CA PRO A 95 -9.29 -12.12 -0.19
C PRO A 95 -8.90 -11.67 -1.60
N VAL A 96 -9.67 -10.75 -2.19
CA VAL A 96 -9.37 -10.20 -3.51
C VAL A 96 -8.02 -9.46 -3.55
N ALA A 97 -7.62 -8.82 -2.46
CA ALA A 97 -6.31 -8.17 -2.37
C ALA A 97 -5.20 -9.22 -2.28
N GLU A 98 -5.37 -10.24 -1.44
CA GLU A 98 -4.39 -11.32 -1.27
C GLU A 98 -4.12 -12.04 -2.60
N GLU A 99 -5.20 -12.38 -3.33
CA GLU A 99 -5.10 -12.99 -4.66
C GLU A 99 -4.37 -12.08 -5.65
N ALA A 100 -4.76 -10.78 -5.71
CA ALA A 100 -4.16 -9.81 -6.62
C ALA A 100 -2.64 -9.61 -6.36
N PHE A 101 -2.23 -9.51 -5.10
CA PHE A 101 -0.81 -9.41 -4.74
C PHE A 101 -0.02 -10.67 -5.08
N LYS A 102 -0.63 -11.85 -4.89
CA LYS A 102 -0.04 -13.14 -5.28
C LYS A 102 0.13 -13.25 -6.79
N GLU A 103 -0.91 -12.90 -7.57
CA GLU A 103 -0.86 -12.91 -9.03
C GLU A 103 0.18 -11.92 -9.58
N ALA A 104 0.29 -10.75 -8.96
CA ALA A 104 1.28 -9.74 -9.32
C ALA A 104 2.71 -10.10 -8.88
N ASN A 105 2.89 -11.21 -8.15
CA ASN A 105 4.16 -11.61 -7.54
C ASN A 105 4.79 -10.46 -6.73
N VAL A 106 4.00 -9.90 -5.79
CA VAL A 106 4.43 -8.83 -4.88
C VAL A 106 4.25 -9.31 -3.45
N GLN A 107 5.34 -9.40 -2.72
CA GLN A 107 5.28 -9.66 -1.29
C GLN A 107 4.73 -8.42 -0.58
N LEU A 108 3.61 -8.59 0.15
CA LEU A 108 3.02 -7.55 0.98
C LEU A 108 3.32 -7.83 2.46
N VAL A 109 3.81 -6.80 3.14
CA VAL A 109 3.97 -6.78 4.60
C VAL A 109 3.12 -5.64 5.15
N THR A 110 2.30 -5.90 6.17
CA THR A 110 1.46 -4.87 6.80
C THR A 110 1.81 -4.71 8.28
N LEU A 111 1.71 -3.48 8.79
CA LEU A 111 1.99 -3.20 10.20
C LEU A 111 0.81 -3.59 11.09
N THR A 112 -0.41 -3.44 10.57
CA THR A 112 -1.65 -3.86 11.25
C THR A 112 -2.73 -4.22 10.23
N ASP A 113 -3.82 -4.80 10.71
CA ASP A 113 -4.94 -5.25 9.92
C ASP A 113 -6.29 -4.93 10.58
N TYR A 114 -7.36 -5.19 9.85
CA TYR A 114 -8.74 -4.95 10.29
C TYR A 114 -9.07 -5.68 11.60
N GLN A 115 -8.67 -6.95 11.73
CA GLN A 115 -8.98 -7.77 12.90
C GLN A 115 -8.34 -7.19 14.16
N SER A 116 -7.04 -6.87 14.09
CA SER A 116 -6.29 -6.26 15.19
C SER A 116 -6.87 -4.92 15.63
N VAL A 117 -7.35 -4.11 14.66
CA VAL A 117 -8.00 -2.82 14.96
C VAL A 117 -9.34 -3.03 15.68
N VAL A 118 -10.18 -3.97 15.24
CA VAL A 118 -11.46 -4.28 15.89
C VAL A 118 -11.24 -4.83 17.32
N GLU A 119 -10.29 -5.73 17.49
CA GLU A 119 -9.93 -6.28 18.81
C GLU A 119 -9.48 -5.17 19.76
N LYS A 120 -8.62 -4.28 19.30
CA LYS A 120 -8.15 -3.15 20.11
C LYS A 120 -9.23 -2.13 20.42
N ALA A 121 -10.11 -1.86 19.48
CA ALA A 121 -11.26 -0.97 19.66
C ALA A 121 -12.24 -1.51 20.75
N LEU A 122 -12.47 -2.83 20.77
CA LEU A 122 -13.22 -3.50 21.82
C LEU A 122 -12.54 -3.40 23.18
N GLU A 123 -11.25 -3.70 23.23
CA GLU A 123 -10.45 -3.65 24.46
C GLU A 123 -10.47 -2.25 25.10
N THR A 124 -10.40 -1.21 24.28
CA THR A 124 -10.37 0.19 24.71
C THR A 124 -11.76 0.81 24.90
N GLY A 125 -12.83 0.07 24.62
CA GLY A 125 -14.21 0.57 24.73
C GLY A 125 -14.60 1.57 23.65
N TYR A 126 -13.85 1.62 22.55
CA TYR A 126 -14.17 2.48 21.40
C TYR A 126 -15.38 1.97 20.61
N ILE A 127 -15.57 0.66 20.59
CA ILE A 127 -16.77 -0.03 20.12
C ILE A 127 -17.28 -0.99 21.21
N ASN A 128 -18.55 -1.41 21.12
CA ASN A 128 -19.17 -2.38 22.01
C ASN A 128 -19.24 -3.75 21.37
N LYS A 129 -19.49 -4.81 22.19
CA LYS A 129 -19.63 -6.19 21.67
C LYS A 129 -20.82 -6.33 20.72
N GLU A 130 -21.86 -5.53 20.90
CA GLU A 130 -23.04 -5.48 20.05
C GLU A 130 -22.75 -4.96 18.63
N ASP A 131 -21.66 -4.20 18.46
CA ASP A 131 -21.27 -3.64 17.15
C ASP A 131 -20.54 -4.68 16.27
N VAL A 132 -19.93 -5.69 16.88
CA VAL A 132 -19.07 -6.68 16.16
C VAL A 132 -19.82 -7.44 15.06
N PRO A 133 -21.04 -7.98 15.28
CA PRO A 133 -21.77 -8.68 14.22
C PRO A 133 -22.02 -7.81 12.98
N MET A 134 -22.29 -6.51 13.18
CA MET A 134 -22.47 -5.55 12.10
C MET A 134 -21.18 -5.30 11.33
N LEU A 135 -20.05 -5.21 12.01
CA LEU A 135 -18.73 -5.04 11.40
C LEU A 135 -18.33 -6.27 10.60
N ASP A 136 -18.60 -7.46 11.12
CA ASP A 136 -18.36 -8.73 10.43
C ASP A 136 -19.23 -8.87 9.17
N GLU A 137 -20.49 -8.44 9.24
CA GLU A 137 -21.39 -8.43 8.10
C GLU A 137 -20.93 -7.44 7.02
N TRP A 138 -20.52 -6.21 7.42
CA TRP A 138 -19.95 -5.24 6.52
C TRP A 138 -18.73 -5.80 5.78
N ARG A 139 -17.84 -6.50 6.47
CA ARG A 139 -16.60 -7.04 5.93
C ARG A 139 -16.83 -8.09 4.83
N LYS A 140 -17.97 -8.79 4.84
CA LYS A 140 -18.30 -9.82 3.83
C LYS A 140 -18.54 -9.22 2.46
N ASP A 141 -19.21 -8.05 2.40
CA ASP A 141 -19.51 -7.36 1.14
C ASP A 141 -19.59 -5.83 1.35
N PRO A 142 -18.44 -5.16 1.57
CA PRO A 142 -18.42 -3.72 1.84
C PRO A 142 -18.94 -2.89 0.65
N ALA A 143 -18.79 -3.41 -0.59
CA ALA A 143 -19.22 -2.72 -1.79
C ALA A 143 -20.76 -2.57 -1.90
N ASN A 144 -21.53 -3.47 -1.30
CA ASN A 144 -22.99 -3.47 -1.32
C ASN A 144 -23.62 -3.17 0.06
N TRP A 145 -22.81 -2.76 1.03
CA TRP A 145 -23.29 -2.44 2.36
C TRP A 145 -24.35 -1.32 2.36
N LYS A 146 -25.55 -1.64 2.89
CA LYS A 146 -26.70 -0.71 3.02
C LYS A 146 -27.08 0.03 1.71
N LYS A 147 -26.91 -0.61 0.55
CA LYS A 147 -27.46 -0.12 -0.71
C LYS A 147 -28.92 -0.51 -0.86
#